data_58dba5eab03f6b37b645a25947a65632
#
_entry.id   58dba5eab03f6b37b645a25947a65632
#
_cell.length_a   1.000
_cell.length_b   1.000
_cell.length_c   1.000
_cell.angle_alpha   90.00
_cell.angle_beta   90.00
_cell.angle_gamma   90.00
#
_symmetry.space_group_name_H-M   'P 1'
#
loop_
_entity.id
_entity.type
_entity.pdbx_description
1 polymer ?
#
loop_
_entity_poly.entity_id
_entity_poly.type
_entity_poly.pdbx_seq_one_letter_code
_entity_poly.pdbx_strand_id
1 'polypeptide(L)'
;MRDSLERRLGFDEGINADDPHLTVLPSLETYGEAERTARVILGSFASHSSLAGVYILGSEARIPLEILARIPNAKPVIIAHERTPFTEAALLSDHIDALITQDPGHLVRSAIRILRARRDRREILISQEKIRIEVLIKENL
;
A
#
# COMPACT_ATOMS: atom_id res chain seq x y z
N MET A 1 -6.51 -7.54 -8.10
CA MET A 1 -5.47 -7.93 -9.01
C MET A 1 -5.12 -6.92 -10.08
N ARG A 2 -6.06 -6.30 -10.78
CA ARG A 2 -5.75 -5.12 -11.63
C ARG A 2 -5.24 -3.95 -10.78
N ASP A 3 -5.86 -3.72 -9.65
CA ASP A 3 -5.53 -2.71 -8.67
C ASP A 3 -4.07 -2.83 -8.13
N SER A 4 -3.63 -4.03 -7.79
CA SER A 4 -2.24 -4.27 -7.37
C SER A 4 -1.22 -4.02 -8.48
N LEU A 5 -1.58 -4.28 -9.74
CA LEU A 5 -0.73 -3.97 -10.87
C LEU A 5 -0.59 -2.46 -11.09
N GLU A 6 -1.71 -1.73 -11.03
CA GLU A 6 -1.71 -0.27 -11.17
C GLU A 6 -0.92 0.42 -10.04
N ARG A 7 -1.07 -0.05 -8.79
CA ARG A 7 -0.27 0.42 -7.64
C ARG A 7 1.22 0.20 -7.88
N ARG A 8 1.60 -0.99 -8.36
CA ARG A 8 3.00 -1.31 -8.67
C ARG A 8 3.55 -0.41 -9.76
N LEU A 9 2.85 -0.27 -10.87
CA LEU A 9 3.30 0.57 -11.99
C LEU A 9 3.48 2.02 -11.56
N GLY A 10 2.53 2.58 -10.79
CA GLY A 10 2.63 3.93 -10.28
C GLY A 10 3.81 4.11 -9.32
N PHE A 11 4.14 3.12 -8.50
CA PHE A 11 5.32 3.15 -7.64
C PHE A 11 6.62 3.10 -8.46
N ASP A 12 6.70 2.17 -9.41
CA ASP A 12 7.88 2.02 -10.30
C ASP A 12 8.12 3.32 -11.09
N GLU A 13 7.08 3.91 -11.66
CA GLU A 13 7.15 5.16 -12.41
C GLU A 13 7.58 6.33 -11.52
N GLY A 14 7.00 6.47 -10.33
CA GLY A 14 7.32 7.56 -9.40
C GLY A 14 8.77 7.50 -8.94
N ILE A 15 9.24 6.36 -8.46
CA ILE A 15 10.64 6.23 -8.01
C ILE A 15 11.63 6.46 -9.16
N ASN A 16 11.38 5.87 -10.33
CA ASN A 16 12.28 6.04 -11.47
C ASN A 16 12.34 7.48 -12.02
N ALA A 17 11.24 8.25 -11.86
CA ALA A 17 11.20 9.63 -12.31
C ALA A 17 11.90 10.60 -11.33
N ASP A 18 11.71 10.38 -10.03
CA ASP A 18 12.08 11.35 -9.00
C ASP A 18 13.44 11.05 -8.35
N ASP A 19 13.87 9.78 -8.29
CA ASP A 19 15.16 9.41 -7.70
C ASP A 19 15.93 8.34 -8.51
N PRO A 20 16.85 8.75 -9.38
CA PRO A 20 17.65 7.84 -10.20
C PRO A 20 18.66 7.00 -9.39
N HIS A 21 18.87 7.30 -8.10
CA HIS A 21 19.77 6.53 -7.23
C HIS A 21 19.08 5.34 -6.58
N LEU A 22 17.74 5.29 -6.60
CA LEU A 22 16.97 4.17 -6.12
C LEU A 22 16.67 3.19 -7.27
N THR A 23 16.80 1.92 -6.96
CA THR A 23 16.40 0.83 -7.88
C THR A 23 15.22 0.09 -7.30
N VAL A 24 14.12 0.06 -8.04
CA VAL A 24 12.95 -0.71 -7.66
C VAL A 24 13.17 -2.17 -8.01
N LEU A 25 13.13 -3.03 -7.00
CA LEU A 25 13.24 -4.48 -7.19
C LEU A 25 11.91 -5.06 -7.73
N PRO A 26 11.95 -6.18 -8.46
CA PRO A 26 10.73 -6.85 -8.91
C PRO A 26 9.78 -7.17 -7.75
N SER A 27 8.49 -6.90 -7.95
CA SER A 27 7.48 -7.23 -6.96
C SER A 27 7.39 -8.74 -6.74
N LEU A 28 7.32 -9.15 -5.48
CA LEU A 28 7.25 -10.54 -5.07
C LEU A 28 5.86 -10.84 -4.49
N GLU A 29 5.16 -11.79 -5.09
CA GLU A 29 3.82 -12.17 -4.66
C GLU A 29 3.87 -13.26 -3.59
N THR A 30 3.19 -13.00 -2.47
CA THR A 30 3.17 -13.91 -1.32
C THR A 30 1.82 -14.62 -1.13
N TYR A 31 0.79 -14.16 -1.83
CA TYR A 31 -0.59 -14.67 -1.76
C TYR A 31 -1.17 -14.77 -0.35
N GLY A 32 -0.66 -13.99 0.60
CA GLY A 32 -1.09 -14.02 2.00
C GLY A 32 -0.58 -15.24 2.80
N GLU A 33 0.30 -16.06 2.22
CA GLU A 33 0.87 -17.23 2.87
C GLU A 33 2.04 -16.83 3.78
N ALA A 34 1.95 -17.12 5.09
CA ALA A 34 2.94 -16.67 6.08
C ALA A 34 4.36 -17.22 5.79
N GLU A 35 4.51 -18.51 5.47
CA GLU A 35 5.80 -19.12 5.17
C GLU A 35 6.43 -18.54 3.90
N ARG A 36 5.61 -18.31 2.86
CA ARG A 36 6.07 -17.71 1.63
C ARG A 36 6.49 -16.27 1.85
N THR A 37 5.70 -15.51 2.62
CA THR A 37 6.02 -14.12 2.99
C THR A 37 7.35 -14.05 3.75
N ALA A 38 7.57 -14.94 4.73
CA ALA A 38 8.81 -15.00 5.47
C ALA A 38 10.01 -15.32 4.55
N ARG A 39 9.87 -16.31 3.68
CA ARG A 39 10.94 -16.68 2.72
C ARG A 39 11.30 -15.54 1.79
N VAL A 40 10.29 -14.84 1.27
CA VAL A 40 10.47 -13.72 0.35
C VAL A 40 11.17 -12.54 1.05
N ILE A 41 10.67 -12.12 2.20
CA ILE A 41 11.23 -11.00 2.94
C ILE A 41 12.66 -11.31 3.41
N LEU A 42 12.87 -12.42 4.10
CA LEU A 42 14.19 -12.79 4.60
C LEU A 42 15.20 -12.99 3.47
N GLY A 43 14.78 -13.61 2.35
CA GLY A 43 15.62 -13.78 1.16
C GLY A 43 16.00 -12.44 0.52
N SER A 44 15.08 -11.49 0.44
CA SER A 44 15.36 -10.14 -0.08
C SER A 44 16.39 -9.39 0.76
N PHE A 45 16.24 -9.40 2.08
CA PHE A 45 17.20 -8.76 2.99
C PHE A 45 18.56 -9.48 3.03
N ALA A 46 18.60 -10.79 2.84
CA ALA A 46 19.85 -11.51 2.72
C ALA A 46 20.59 -11.23 1.41
N SER A 47 19.86 -11.01 0.33
CA SER A 47 20.43 -10.75 -1.00
C SER A 47 20.78 -9.29 -1.26
N HIS A 48 20.18 -8.36 -0.54
CA HIS A 48 20.34 -6.92 -0.73
C HIS A 48 20.61 -6.25 0.62
N SER A 49 21.86 -5.94 0.90
CA SER A 49 22.30 -5.33 2.18
C SER A 49 21.87 -3.87 2.38
N SER A 50 21.41 -3.21 1.33
CA SER A 50 21.06 -1.77 1.31
C SER A 50 19.62 -1.51 0.92
N LEU A 51 18.68 -2.36 1.37
CA LEU A 51 17.25 -2.08 1.15
C LEU A 51 16.83 -0.82 1.89
N ALA A 52 16.52 0.24 1.12
CA ALA A 52 16.12 1.54 1.66
C ALA A 52 14.64 1.57 2.05
N GLY A 53 13.78 0.80 1.39
CA GLY A 53 12.35 0.80 1.65
C GLY A 53 11.64 -0.49 1.28
N VAL A 54 10.45 -0.65 1.84
CA VAL A 54 9.52 -1.76 1.56
C VAL A 54 8.14 -1.19 1.32
N TYR A 55 7.57 -1.49 0.16
CA TYR A 55 6.22 -1.12 -0.20
C TYR A 55 5.29 -2.34 -0.15
N ILE A 56 4.36 -2.36 0.80
CA ILE A 56 3.39 -3.44 0.99
C ILE A 56 2.13 -3.12 0.18
N LEU A 57 2.04 -3.68 -1.03
CA LEU A 57 0.95 -3.43 -1.98
C LEU A 57 -0.39 -4.05 -1.58
N GLY A 58 -0.36 -5.14 -0.82
CA GLY A 58 -1.54 -5.89 -0.42
C GLY A 58 -2.27 -5.24 0.76
N SER A 59 -3.57 -5.54 0.90
CA SER A 59 -4.39 -5.08 2.03
C SER A 59 -4.06 -5.80 3.35
N GLU A 60 -3.39 -6.95 3.31
CA GLU A 60 -2.93 -7.67 4.50
C GLU A 60 -1.48 -7.31 4.82
N ALA A 61 -1.31 -6.35 5.72
CA ALA A 61 0.01 -5.88 6.12
C ALA A 61 0.54 -6.56 7.39
N ARG A 62 -0.27 -7.27 8.18
CA ARG A 62 0.11 -7.86 9.46
C ARG A 62 1.28 -8.84 9.32
N ILE A 63 1.14 -9.83 8.46
CA ILE A 63 2.17 -10.87 8.28
C ILE A 63 3.50 -10.27 7.84
N PRO A 64 3.58 -9.43 6.77
CA PRO A 64 4.83 -8.78 6.40
C PRO A 64 5.45 -7.94 7.53
N LEU A 65 4.65 -7.16 8.25
CA LEU A 65 5.15 -6.28 9.33
C LEU A 65 5.69 -7.08 10.52
N GLU A 66 5.04 -8.17 10.92
CA GLU A 66 5.54 -9.05 11.97
C GLU A 66 6.88 -9.70 11.61
N ILE A 67 7.11 -9.99 10.33
CA ILE A 67 8.37 -10.56 9.85
C ILE A 67 9.45 -9.47 9.80
N LEU A 68 9.14 -8.31 9.24
CA LEU A 68 10.06 -7.17 9.15
C LEU A 68 10.55 -6.72 10.54
N ALA A 69 9.67 -6.69 11.53
CA ALA A 69 10.01 -6.35 12.92
C ALA A 69 11.05 -7.30 13.57
N ARG A 70 11.25 -8.50 13.00
CA ARG A 70 12.21 -9.49 13.50
C ARG A 70 13.58 -9.42 12.83
N ILE A 71 13.74 -8.58 11.80
CA ILE A 71 15.01 -8.46 11.08
C ILE A 71 15.92 -7.53 11.86
N PRO A 72 17.04 -8.01 12.43
CA PRO A 72 17.92 -7.20 13.24
C PRO A 72 18.62 -6.13 12.38
N ASN A 73 18.74 -4.93 12.94
CA ASN A 73 19.44 -3.79 12.33
C ASN A 73 18.86 -3.28 11.00
N ALA A 74 17.73 -3.81 10.53
CA ALA A 74 17.03 -3.29 9.37
C ALA A 74 16.10 -2.14 9.79
N LYS A 75 16.24 -0.99 9.15
CA LYS A 75 15.33 0.17 9.32
C LYS A 75 14.93 0.71 7.95
N PRO A 76 14.28 -0.11 7.10
CA PRO A 76 13.77 0.38 5.84
C PRO A 76 12.59 1.33 6.09
N VAL A 77 12.37 2.28 5.20
CA VAL A 77 11.11 3.02 5.14
C VAL A 77 10.01 2.04 4.74
N ILE A 78 8.92 1.98 5.51
CA ILE A 78 7.83 1.04 5.25
C ILE A 78 6.56 1.80 4.91
N ILE A 79 6.03 1.54 3.73
CA ILE A 79 4.75 2.07 3.28
C ILE A 79 3.76 0.91 3.13
N ALA A 80 2.58 1.05 3.71
CA ALA A 80 1.54 0.02 3.65
C ALA A 80 0.23 0.58 3.06
N HIS A 81 -0.67 -0.31 2.69
CA HIS A 81 -2.02 0.01 2.24
C HIS A 81 -3.08 -0.39 3.24
N GLU A 82 -4.22 0.31 3.14
CA GLU A 82 -5.47 0.15 3.85
C GLU A 82 -5.41 0.54 5.35
N ARG A 83 -6.27 1.47 5.68
CA ARG A 83 -6.48 1.92 7.06
C ARG A 83 -7.27 0.87 7.84
N THR A 84 -6.62 0.23 8.79
CA THR A 84 -7.19 -0.75 9.71
C THR A 84 -6.71 -0.42 11.13
N PRO A 85 -7.39 -0.91 12.20
CA PRO A 85 -6.89 -0.70 13.56
C PRO A 85 -5.45 -1.21 13.75
N PHE A 86 -5.04 -2.25 13.03
CA PHE A 86 -3.69 -2.77 13.09
C PHE A 86 -2.67 -1.83 12.43
N THR A 87 -2.96 -1.34 11.21
CA THR A 87 -2.05 -0.43 10.51
C THR A 87 -1.99 0.96 11.15
N GLU A 88 -3.09 1.43 11.75
CA GLU A 88 -3.07 2.64 12.58
C GLU A 88 -2.15 2.49 13.79
N ALA A 89 -2.28 1.39 14.53
CA ALA A 89 -1.41 1.10 15.66
C ALA A 89 0.06 0.98 15.24
N ALA A 90 0.33 0.37 14.09
CA ALA A 90 1.67 0.26 13.51
C ALA A 90 2.26 1.63 13.15
N LEU A 91 1.44 2.55 12.59
CA LEU A 91 1.85 3.90 12.26
C LEU A 91 2.16 4.73 13.53
N LEU A 92 1.30 4.64 14.54
CA LEU A 92 1.49 5.34 15.82
C LEU A 92 2.73 4.86 16.59
N SER A 93 3.11 3.60 16.42
CA SER A 93 4.27 2.98 17.06
C SER A 93 5.54 2.97 16.20
N ASP A 94 5.55 3.73 15.11
CA ASP A 94 6.70 3.87 14.19
C ASP A 94 7.16 2.53 13.58
N HIS A 95 6.23 1.57 13.40
CA HIS A 95 6.48 0.33 12.67
C HIS A 95 6.24 0.46 11.16
N ILE A 96 5.53 1.48 10.75
CA ILE A 96 5.40 1.95 9.36
C ILE A 96 5.53 3.46 9.34
N ASP A 97 5.99 4.00 8.22
CA ASP A 97 6.25 5.44 8.05
C ASP A 97 5.08 6.14 7.36
N ALA A 98 4.38 5.44 6.48
CA ALA A 98 3.20 5.98 5.82
C ALA A 98 2.17 4.89 5.51
N LEU A 99 0.91 5.31 5.46
CA LEU A 99 -0.23 4.46 5.15
C LEU A 99 -1.03 5.10 4.02
N ILE A 100 -1.22 4.36 2.94
CA ILE A 100 -2.04 4.78 1.82
C ILE A 100 -3.43 4.19 1.99
N THR A 101 -4.46 5.04 1.96
CA THR A 101 -5.84 4.61 2.15
C THR A 101 -6.80 5.31 1.18
N GLN A 102 -8.01 4.82 1.12
CA GLN A 102 -9.14 5.41 0.41
C GLN A 102 -10.29 5.58 1.39
N ASP A 103 -11.17 6.58 1.18
CA ASP A 103 -12.39 6.70 1.95
C ASP A 103 -13.41 5.62 1.52
N PRO A 104 -13.62 4.55 2.30
CA PRO A 104 -14.56 3.50 1.94
C PRO A 104 -16.00 4.00 1.91
N GLY A 105 -16.32 4.99 2.73
CA GLY A 105 -17.64 5.63 2.74
C GLY A 105 -17.90 6.38 1.44
N HIS A 106 -16.91 7.12 0.95
CA HIS A 106 -17.02 7.78 -0.35
C HIS A 106 -17.19 6.76 -1.49
N LEU A 107 -16.41 5.69 -1.48
CA LEU A 107 -16.48 4.63 -2.47
C LEU A 107 -17.87 4.00 -2.55
N VAL A 108 -18.47 3.64 -1.41
CA VAL A 108 -19.83 3.08 -1.37
C VAL A 108 -20.87 4.10 -1.84
N ARG A 109 -20.80 5.33 -1.37
CA ARG A 109 -21.74 6.40 -1.79
C ARG A 109 -21.63 6.68 -3.27
N SER A 110 -20.42 6.73 -3.82
CA SER A 110 -20.15 6.91 -5.25
C SER A 110 -20.75 5.76 -6.07
N ALA A 111 -20.49 4.52 -5.68
CA ALA A 111 -21.05 3.34 -6.35
C ALA A 111 -22.59 3.40 -6.40
N ILE A 112 -23.25 3.73 -5.29
CA ILE A 112 -24.72 3.86 -5.24
C ILE A 112 -25.21 4.99 -6.15
N ARG A 113 -24.55 6.15 -6.16
CA ARG A 113 -24.93 7.27 -7.05
C ARG A 113 -24.80 6.88 -8.51
N ILE A 114 -23.70 6.25 -8.91
CA ILE A 114 -23.46 5.79 -10.27
C ILE A 114 -24.55 4.80 -10.70
N LEU A 115 -24.87 3.81 -9.86
CA LEU A 115 -25.90 2.83 -10.15
C LEU A 115 -27.28 3.47 -10.32
N ARG A 116 -27.64 4.42 -9.45
CA ARG A 116 -28.90 5.17 -9.57
C ARG A 116 -28.94 6.02 -10.83
N ALA A 117 -27.88 6.77 -11.13
CA ALA A 117 -27.79 7.59 -12.32
C ALA A 117 -27.96 6.76 -13.59
N ARG A 118 -27.30 5.59 -13.67
CA ARG A 118 -27.45 4.64 -14.80
C ARG A 118 -28.88 4.12 -14.94
N ARG A 119 -29.49 3.72 -13.82
CA ARG A 119 -30.88 3.25 -13.80
C ARG A 119 -31.85 4.33 -14.29
N ASP A 120 -31.67 5.53 -13.80
CA ASP A 120 -32.54 6.67 -14.07
C ASP A 120 -32.16 7.41 -15.37
N ARG A 121 -31.15 6.91 -16.12
CA ARG A 121 -30.61 7.51 -17.35
C ARG A 121 -30.17 8.97 -17.18
N ARG A 122 -29.61 9.31 -16.02
CA ARG A 122 -29.08 10.64 -15.71
C ARG A 122 -27.56 10.68 -15.95
N GLU A 123 -27.07 11.87 -16.21
CA GLU A 123 -25.64 12.11 -16.32
C GLU A 123 -24.92 11.85 -14.98
N ILE A 124 -23.69 11.33 -15.09
CA ILE A 124 -22.79 11.07 -13.96
C ILE A 124 -21.78 12.21 -13.91
N LEU A 125 -21.70 12.90 -12.77
CA LEU A 125 -20.68 13.90 -12.52
C LEU A 125 -19.36 13.25 -12.15
N ILE A 126 -18.51 12.98 -13.14
CA ILE A 126 -17.25 12.25 -12.99
C ILE A 126 -16.36 12.84 -11.89
N SER A 127 -16.31 14.19 -11.78
CA SER A 127 -15.50 14.87 -10.77
C SER A 127 -15.94 14.55 -9.33
N GLN A 128 -17.25 14.34 -9.11
CA GLN A 128 -17.81 13.96 -7.81
C GLN A 128 -17.55 12.50 -7.45
N GLU A 129 -17.42 11.64 -8.46
CA GLU A 129 -17.26 10.19 -8.29
C GLU A 129 -15.79 9.76 -8.27
N LYS A 130 -14.86 10.71 -8.41
CA LYS A 130 -13.42 10.41 -8.35
C LYS A 130 -13.03 9.99 -6.92
N ILE A 131 -12.58 8.77 -6.77
CA ILE A 131 -12.04 8.25 -5.50
C ILE A 131 -10.73 8.98 -5.20
N ARG A 132 -10.64 9.52 -4.00
CA ARG A 132 -9.43 10.18 -3.49
C ARG A 132 -8.59 9.19 -2.70
N ILE A 133 -7.30 9.27 -2.88
CA ILE A 133 -6.31 8.56 -2.08
C ILE A 133 -5.83 9.52 -1.00
N GLU A 134 -5.72 9.04 0.22
CA GLU A 134 -5.13 9.75 1.36
C GLU A 134 -3.82 9.08 1.74
N VAL A 135 -2.83 9.88 2.05
CA VAL A 135 -1.56 9.44 2.62
C VAL A 135 -1.53 9.87 4.07
N LEU A 136 -1.52 8.92 4.97
CA LEU A 136 -1.47 9.14 6.40
C LEU A 136 -0.05 8.90 6.89
N ILE A 137 0.42 9.84 7.69
CA ILE A 137 1.63 9.75 8.50
C ILE A 137 1.21 9.94 9.95
N LYS A 138 2.12 9.73 10.89
CA LYS A 138 1.80 9.82 12.33
C LYS A 138 1.21 11.17 12.73
N GLU A 139 1.63 12.25 12.09
CA GLU A 139 1.25 13.63 12.40
C GLU A 139 -0.14 14.02 11.88
N ASN A 140 -0.72 13.27 10.95
CA ASN A 140 -2.02 13.58 10.37
C ASN A 140 -3.07 12.47 10.52
N LEU A 141 -2.76 11.44 11.31
CA LEU A 141 -3.65 10.29 11.56
C LEU A 141 -4.91 10.68 12.36
#